data_feefda2327f47ce3ac746646668997e6
#
_entry.id   feefda2327f47ce3ac746646668997e6
#
_cell.length_a   1.000
_cell.length_b   1.000
_cell.length_c   1.000
_cell.angle_alpha   90.00
_cell.angle_beta   90.00
_cell.angle_gamma   90.00
#
_symmetry.space_group_name_H-M   'P 1'
#
loop_
_entity.id
_entity.type
_entity.pdbx_description
1 polymer ?
#
loop_
_entity_poly.entity_id
_entity_poly.type
_entity_poly.pdbx_seq_one_letter_code
_entity_poly.pdbx_strand_id
1 'polypeptide(L)'
;MNAIYKVQNYLTKSKPAVFIFFCSSAAFLTYCSMYAFRKPFTAGTYQGLSLFGVDYKVALIILQLIGYALSKFIGIKLIAELTPQKRVQTLIVLMGLAFLSLLGFGLVPYPYNAVFMLLNGLPLGLIWGVVFSFLEGRKFTEILGAFMASSFMIASGIVKSIGLFLIQQFSVSEQWMPFFAALVFIPILMVGIWMLSCIPEPNQEDISLRTERVPMDAANRIKFFKLFWPGIFLVVAIYVGLTVFRDLRDNFAVELWTELGYLKTPWVLVFAEIPIAIIVLAIIGSMILIKNNKKAFYLSITLCIVAGIFFLISTFLFEAKLFNPIYWMILMGLLMYLPYLIFHTILFERWIAFFKYKGNLGYLMYISDSVGYLGSVLVLLYKNYGTKGFNWLPFFTNTAWIIGVLI
;
A
#
# COMPACT_ATOMS: atom_id res chain seq x y z
N MET A 1 10.25 19.62 -24.42
CA MET A 1 10.05 20.85 -23.57
C MET A 1 8.73 21.56 -23.87
N ASN A 2 8.38 21.78 -25.15
CA ASN A 2 7.16 22.54 -25.51
C ASN A 2 5.82 21.86 -25.07
N ALA A 3 5.71 20.52 -25.11
CA ALA A 3 4.49 19.80 -24.75
C ALA A 3 4.20 19.86 -23.23
N ILE A 4 5.21 19.64 -22.38
CA ILE A 4 5.06 19.72 -20.91
C ILE A 4 4.59 21.11 -20.50
N TYR A 5 5.23 22.16 -21.01
CA TYR A 5 4.86 23.54 -20.70
C TYR A 5 3.43 23.90 -21.13
N LYS A 6 2.97 23.41 -22.30
CA LYS A 6 1.59 23.60 -22.76
C LYS A 6 0.58 22.95 -21.80
N VAL A 7 0.86 21.71 -21.36
CA VAL A 7 -0.02 21.00 -20.43
C VAL A 7 -0.01 21.67 -19.05
N GLN A 8 1.14 22.09 -18.54
CA GLN A 8 1.24 22.84 -17.27
C GLN A 8 0.40 24.12 -17.32
N ASN A 9 0.52 24.90 -18.39
CA ASN A 9 -0.22 26.16 -18.57
C ASN A 9 -1.74 25.92 -18.68
N TYR A 10 -2.15 24.82 -19.31
CA TYR A 10 -3.54 24.39 -19.35
C TYR A 10 -4.07 24.00 -17.96
N LEU A 11 -3.31 23.20 -17.23
CA LEU A 11 -3.69 22.74 -15.88
C LEU A 11 -3.81 23.90 -14.88
N THR A 12 -2.92 24.90 -14.96
CA THR A 12 -2.96 26.07 -14.10
C THR A 12 -4.26 26.90 -14.29
N LYS A 13 -4.84 26.86 -15.50
CA LYS A 13 -6.06 27.59 -15.85
C LYS A 13 -7.31 26.71 -15.84
N SER A 14 -7.16 25.41 -15.60
CA SER A 14 -8.24 24.43 -15.66
C SER A 14 -9.18 24.51 -14.46
N LYS A 15 -10.40 23.96 -14.63
CA LYS A 15 -11.33 23.77 -13.50
C LYS A 15 -10.71 22.79 -12.47
N PRO A 16 -10.98 22.98 -11.16
CA PRO A 16 -10.48 22.10 -10.10
C PRO A 16 -10.68 20.60 -10.37
N ALA A 17 -11.84 20.22 -10.90
CA ALA A 17 -12.14 18.84 -11.22
C ALA A 17 -11.19 18.24 -12.28
N VAL A 18 -10.83 19.01 -13.32
CA VAL A 18 -9.90 18.58 -14.37
C VAL A 18 -8.49 18.42 -13.79
N PHE A 19 -8.08 19.37 -12.96
CA PHE A 19 -6.79 19.33 -12.27
C PHE A 19 -6.68 18.10 -11.36
N ILE A 20 -7.69 17.87 -10.49
CA ILE A 20 -7.75 16.73 -9.58
C ILE A 20 -7.71 15.43 -10.38
N PHE A 21 -8.53 15.29 -11.42
CA PHE A 21 -8.56 14.11 -12.26
C PHE A 21 -7.22 13.81 -12.92
N PHE A 22 -6.56 14.83 -13.49
CA PHE A 22 -5.25 14.66 -14.13
C PHE A 22 -4.18 14.24 -13.12
N CYS A 23 -4.06 14.95 -11.98
CA CYS A 23 -3.06 14.65 -10.95
C CYS A 23 -3.30 13.25 -10.31
N SER A 24 -4.56 12.92 -10.03
CA SER A 24 -4.94 11.59 -9.51
C SER A 24 -4.61 10.48 -10.50
N SER A 25 -4.91 10.67 -11.79
CA SER A 25 -4.58 9.71 -12.85
C SER A 25 -3.07 9.53 -13.01
N ALA A 26 -2.30 10.63 -12.99
CA ALA A 26 -0.84 10.57 -13.05
C ALA A 26 -0.23 9.76 -11.90
N ALA A 27 -0.68 10.04 -10.68
CA ALA A 27 -0.24 9.32 -9.49
C ALA A 27 -0.69 7.85 -9.51
N PHE A 28 -1.95 7.60 -9.89
CA PHE A 28 -2.50 6.25 -9.98
C PHE A 28 -1.73 5.39 -10.99
N LEU A 29 -1.52 5.87 -12.22
CA LEU A 29 -0.78 5.13 -13.26
C LEU A 29 0.65 4.84 -12.84
N THR A 30 1.35 5.83 -12.28
CA THR A 30 2.72 5.66 -11.81
C THR A 30 2.80 4.67 -10.67
N TYR A 31 1.92 4.79 -9.68
CA TYR A 31 1.98 3.92 -8.50
C TYR A 31 1.46 2.52 -8.79
N CYS A 32 0.44 2.38 -9.65
CA CYS A 32 0.00 1.08 -10.17
C CYS A 32 1.14 0.37 -10.93
N SER A 33 1.87 1.11 -11.77
CA SER A 33 3.04 0.56 -12.48
C SER A 33 4.14 0.13 -11.50
N MET A 34 4.38 0.90 -10.42
CA MET A 34 5.33 0.48 -9.37
C MET A 34 4.95 -0.87 -8.76
N TYR A 35 3.66 -1.15 -8.59
CA TYR A 35 3.19 -2.45 -8.11
C TYR A 35 3.56 -3.60 -9.06
N ALA A 36 3.65 -3.35 -10.37
CA ALA A 36 4.11 -4.36 -11.34
C ALA A 36 5.59 -4.74 -11.17
N PHE A 37 6.38 -3.88 -10.54
CA PHE A 37 7.77 -4.18 -10.17
C PHE A 37 7.90 -4.82 -8.79
N ARG A 38 6.82 -4.81 -8.00
CA ARG A 38 6.83 -5.25 -6.62
C ARG A 38 6.13 -6.59 -6.38
N LYS A 39 4.94 -6.78 -6.94
CA LYS A 39 4.00 -7.82 -6.50
C LYS A 39 3.84 -9.04 -7.40
N PRO A 40 4.21 -9.03 -8.70
CA PRO A 40 3.95 -10.20 -9.56
C PRO A 40 4.53 -11.50 -9.02
N PHE A 41 5.74 -11.48 -8.43
CA PHE A 41 6.38 -12.69 -7.91
C PHE A 41 5.50 -13.45 -6.90
N THR A 42 4.58 -12.75 -6.19
CA THR A 42 3.66 -13.40 -5.25
C THR A 42 2.55 -14.19 -5.95
N ALA A 43 2.44 -14.09 -7.28
CA ALA A 43 1.55 -14.95 -8.07
C ALA A 43 2.15 -16.35 -8.31
N GLY A 44 3.48 -16.50 -8.26
CA GLY A 44 4.15 -17.80 -8.27
C GLY A 44 3.94 -18.55 -6.97
N THR A 45 4.00 -19.86 -7.03
CA THR A 45 3.89 -20.77 -5.86
C THR A 45 5.25 -21.27 -5.38
N TYR A 46 6.21 -21.37 -6.28
CA TYR A 46 7.58 -21.86 -6.04
C TYR A 46 7.61 -23.21 -5.32
N GLN A 47 6.72 -24.13 -5.73
CA GLN A 47 6.51 -25.40 -5.06
C GLN A 47 7.80 -26.24 -4.96
N GLY A 48 8.03 -26.81 -3.80
CA GLY A 48 9.19 -27.67 -3.53
C GLY A 48 10.49 -26.92 -3.28
N LEU A 49 10.49 -25.58 -3.37
CA LEU A 49 11.67 -24.76 -3.07
C LEU A 49 11.61 -24.22 -1.63
N SER A 50 12.78 -24.17 -0.98
CA SER A 50 12.91 -23.62 0.38
C SER A 50 14.24 -22.86 0.54
N LEU A 51 14.27 -21.86 1.41
CA LEU A 51 15.47 -21.12 1.77
C LEU A 51 15.60 -21.08 3.29
N PHE A 52 16.70 -21.63 3.84
CA PHE A 52 16.92 -21.77 5.28
C PHE A 52 15.75 -22.44 6.04
N GLY A 53 15.11 -23.45 5.43
CA GLY A 53 13.97 -24.16 6.03
C GLY A 53 12.63 -23.40 5.98
N VAL A 54 12.57 -22.25 5.32
CA VAL A 54 11.36 -21.46 5.06
C VAL A 54 10.90 -21.69 3.62
N ASP A 55 9.58 -21.76 3.38
CA ASP A 55 9.04 -21.77 2.02
C ASP A 55 9.65 -20.64 1.19
N TYR A 56 10.11 -20.95 -0.03
CA TYR A 56 10.85 -19.99 -0.84
C TYR A 56 10.06 -18.71 -1.13
N LYS A 57 8.76 -18.82 -1.44
CA LYS A 57 7.89 -17.65 -1.60
C LYS A 57 7.88 -16.75 -0.36
N VAL A 58 7.78 -17.34 0.82
CA VAL A 58 7.78 -16.61 2.09
C VAL A 58 9.14 -15.92 2.32
N ALA A 59 10.23 -16.62 2.02
CA ALA A 59 11.58 -16.04 2.10
C ALA A 59 11.74 -14.84 1.15
N LEU A 60 11.25 -14.93 -0.09
CA LEU A 60 11.25 -13.81 -1.04
C LEU A 60 10.44 -12.61 -0.52
N ILE A 61 9.26 -12.86 0.06
CA ILE A 61 8.42 -11.81 0.66
C ILE A 61 9.16 -11.13 1.81
N ILE A 62 9.75 -11.92 2.73
CA ILE A 62 10.51 -11.38 3.88
C ILE A 62 11.68 -10.53 3.41
N LEU A 63 12.49 -11.02 2.45
CA LEU A 63 13.62 -10.29 1.91
C LEU A 63 13.19 -8.96 1.27
N GLN A 64 12.11 -8.97 0.47
CA GLN A 64 11.58 -7.73 -0.12
C GLN A 64 11.07 -6.76 0.94
N LEU A 65 10.37 -7.25 1.99
CA LEU A 65 9.89 -6.43 3.09
C LEU A 65 11.04 -5.82 3.90
N ILE A 66 12.13 -6.56 4.14
CA ILE A 66 13.34 -6.02 4.79
C ILE A 66 13.93 -4.90 3.94
N GLY A 67 14.12 -5.11 2.64
CA GLY A 67 14.60 -4.07 1.72
C GLY A 67 13.69 -2.83 1.75
N TYR A 68 12.38 -3.04 1.72
CA TYR A 68 11.38 -1.98 1.78
C TYR A 68 11.41 -1.22 3.12
N ALA A 69 11.57 -1.91 4.24
CA ALA A 69 11.70 -1.30 5.57
C ALA A 69 13.01 -0.48 5.69
N LEU A 70 14.14 -1.04 5.24
CA LEU A 70 15.42 -0.32 5.22
C LEU A 70 15.35 0.97 4.40
N SER A 71 14.65 0.94 3.27
CA SER A 71 14.46 2.12 2.43
C SER A 71 13.68 3.24 3.12
N LYS A 72 12.80 2.92 4.09
CA LYS A 72 12.08 3.95 4.86
C LYS A 72 13.03 4.79 5.70
N PHE A 73 14.06 4.19 6.30
CA PHE A 73 15.09 4.95 7.03
C PHE A 73 15.92 5.84 6.09
N ILE A 74 16.32 5.33 4.93
CA ILE A 74 17.02 6.11 3.89
C ILE A 74 16.12 7.24 3.38
N GLY A 75 14.84 6.95 3.22
CA GLY A 75 13.82 7.87 2.70
C GLY A 75 13.60 9.10 3.55
N ILE A 76 13.79 9.02 4.88
CA ILE A 76 13.64 10.17 5.78
C ILE A 76 14.50 11.35 5.31
N LYS A 77 15.76 11.08 4.94
CA LYS A 77 16.68 12.11 4.45
C LYS A 77 16.42 12.42 2.97
N LEU A 78 16.39 11.39 2.14
CA LEU A 78 16.32 11.54 0.68
C LEU A 78 15.06 12.27 0.23
N ILE A 79 13.89 11.94 0.81
CA ILE A 79 12.62 12.60 0.47
C ILE A 79 12.56 14.03 1.05
N ALA A 80 13.11 14.25 2.26
CA ALA A 80 13.13 15.59 2.86
C ALA A 80 13.99 16.57 2.06
N GLU A 81 15.08 16.10 1.43
CA GLU A 81 16.00 16.90 0.61
C GLU A 81 15.64 16.90 -0.89
N LEU A 82 14.53 16.27 -1.28
CA LEU A 82 14.15 16.09 -2.68
C LEU A 82 13.63 17.40 -3.28
N THR A 83 14.44 18.00 -4.15
CA THR A 83 14.06 19.21 -4.87
C THR A 83 13.13 18.89 -6.06
N PRO A 84 12.24 19.82 -6.47
CA PRO A 84 11.33 19.63 -7.60
C PRO A 84 12.02 19.15 -8.88
N GLN A 85 13.21 19.72 -9.17
CA GLN A 85 13.99 19.42 -10.38
C GLN A 85 14.51 17.98 -10.42
N LYS A 86 14.71 17.36 -9.25
CA LYS A 86 15.26 15.99 -9.12
C LYS A 86 14.18 14.90 -9.03
N ARG A 87 12.90 15.26 -8.82
CA ARG A 87 11.80 14.29 -8.62
C ARG A 87 11.70 13.25 -9.73
N VAL A 88 11.65 13.69 -10.99
CA VAL A 88 11.53 12.81 -12.17
C VAL A 88 12.76 11.91 -12.30
N GLN A 89 13.97 12.49 -12.19
CA GLN A 89 15.21 11.73 -12.26
C GLN A 89 15.30 10.67 -11.18
N THR A 90 14.96 11.04 -9.93
CA THR A 90 14.94 10.10 -8.80
C THR A 90 13.96 8.96 -9.05
N LEU A 91 12.76 9.27 -9.56
CA LEU A 91 11.75 8.25 -9.87
C LEU A 91 12.25 7.26 -10.94
N ILE A 92 12.86 7.76 -12.03
CA ILE A 92 13.41 6.93 -13.10
C ILE A 92 14.55 6.04 -12.56
N VAL A 93 15.47 6.60 -11.77
CA VAL A 93 16.59 5.83 -11.20
C VAL A 93 16.08 4.73 -10.27
N LEU A 94 15.16 5.04 -9.36
CA LEU A 94 14.61 4.06 -8.44
C LEU A 94 13.86 2.94 -9.16
N MET A 95 13.03 3.28 -10.16
CA MET A 95 12.33 2.28 -10.97
C MET A 95 13.28 1.45 -11.83
N GLY A 96 14.33 2.08 -12.36
CA GLY A 96 15.41 1.39 -13.10
C GLY A 96 16.16 0.38 -12.23
N LEU A 97 16.52 0.75 -10.99
CA LEU A 97 17.15 -0.17 -10.02
C LEU A 97 16.24 -1.34 -9.67
N ALA A 98 14.94 -1.07 -9.46
CA ALA A 98 13.96 -2.12 -9.21
C ALA A 98 13.84 -3.08 -10.41
N PHE A 99 13.84 -2.55 -11.63
CA PHE A 99 13.80 -3.35 -12.86
C PHE A 99 15.03 -4.23 -13.02
N LEU A 100 16.23 -3.67 -12.83
CA LEU A 100 17.49 -4.41 -12.86
C LEU A 100 17.54 -5.52 -11.79
N SER A 101 16.95 -5.28 -10.63
CA SER A 101 16.81 -6.31 -9.59
C SER A 101 15.93 -7.47 -10.07
N LEU A 102 14.81 -7.20 -10.77
CA LEU A 102 13.98 -8.27 -11.34
C LEU A 102 14.69 -9.02 -12.48
N LEU A 103 15.49 -8.33 -13.28
CA LEU A 103 16.34 -8.97 -14.27
C LEU A 103 17.36 -9.90 -13.61
N GLY A 104 18.02 -9.44 -12.55
CA GLY A 104 18.94 -10.27 -11.75
C GLY A 104 18.24 -11.47 -11.11
N PHE A 105 17.01 -11.32 -10.63
CA PHE A 105 16.21 -12.42 -10.11
C PHE A 105 15.93 -13.49 -11.20
N GLY A 106 15.69 -13.07 -12.44
CA GLY A 106 15.50 -13.97 -13.56
C GLY A 106 16.78 -14.68 -14.02
N LEU A 107 17.92 -13.97 -14.04
CA LEU A 107 19.19 -14.49 -14.57
C LEU A 107 19.93 -15.40 -13.59
N VAL A 108 19.89 -15.09 -12.31
CA VAL A 108 20.66 -15.83 -11.28
C VAL A 108 19.88 -17.07 -10.84
N PRO A 109 20.53 -18.25 -10.78
CA PRO A 109 19.85 -19.48 -10.39
C PRO A 109 19.48 -19.46 -8.89
N TYR A 110 18.43 -20.23 -8.57
CA TYR A 110 18.08 -20.58 -7.20
C TYR A 110 19.27 -21.26 -6.48
N PRO A 111 19.54 -21.00 -5.20
CA PRO A 111 18.79 -20.10 -4.30
C PRO A 111 19.32 -18.66 -4.26
N TYR A 112 20.38 -18.35 -4.99
CA TYR A 112 21.09 -17.07 -4.93
C TYR A 112 20.27 -15.90 -5.46
N ASN A 113 19.32 -16.16 -6.33
CA ASN A 113 18.42 -15.12 -6.87
C ASN A 113 17.55 -14.46 -5.81
N ALA A 114 17.33 -15.08 -4.65
CA ALA A 114 16.54 -14.51 -3.55
C ALA A 114 17.04 -13.12 -3.09
N VAL A 115 18.36 -12.86 -3.13
CA VAL A 115 18.94 -11.58 -2.74
C VAL A 115 18.40 -10.40 -3.56
N PHE A 116 18.02 -10.66 -4.81
CA PHE A 116 17.46 -9.63 -5.69
C PHE A 116 16.09 -9.13 -5.24
N MET A 117 15.33 -9.90 -4.43
CA MET A 117 14.09 -9.40 -3.82
C MET A 117 14.39 -8.36 -2.73
N LEU A 118 15.45 -8.53 -1.94
CA LEU A 118 15.90 -7.49 -1.01
C LEU A 118 16.32 -6.22 -1.77
N LEU A 119 17.14 -6.39 -2.82
CA LEU A 119 17.59 -5.29 -3.68
C LEU A 119 16.42 -4.60 -4.41
N ASN A 120 15.39 -5.34 -4.79
CA ASN A 120 14.16 -4.80 -5.37
C ASN A 120 13.35 -3.98 -4.35
N GLY A 121 13.25 -4.45 -3.11
CA GLY A 121 12.52 -3.76 -2.04
C GLY A 121 13.11 -2.38 -1.70
N LEU A 122 14.44 -2.24 -1.75
CA LEU A 122 15.13 -0.99 -1.40
C LEU A 122 14.66 0.23 -2.21
N PRO A 123 14.73 0.28 -3.54
CA PRO A 123 14.26 1.44 -4.29
C PRO A 123 12.74 1.63 -4.21
N LEU A 124 11.97 0.53 -4.16
CA LEU A 124 10.50 0.61 -4.20
C LEU A 124 9.90 1.24 -2.95
N GLY A 125 10.52 1.11 -1.78
CA GLY A 125 10.02 1.74 -0.56
C GLY A 125 10.09 3.27 -0.55
N LEU A 126 10.86 3.88 -1.46
CA LEU A 126 10.98 5.33 -1.61
C LEU A 126 9.94 5.93 -2.55
N ILE A 127 9.40 5.13 -3.48
CA ILE A 127 8.55 5.61 -4.58
C ILE A 127 7.30 6.34 -4.07
N TRP A 128 6.69 5.87 -2.98
CA TRP A 128 5.55 6.57 -2.38
C TRP A 128 5.87 8.04 -2.11
N GLY A 129 6.97 8.30 -1.40
CA GLY A 129 7.37 9.67 -1.04
C GLY A 129 7.69 10.52 -2.27
N VAL A 130 8.36 9.94 -3.27
CA VAL A 130 8.68 10.66 -4.52
C VAL A 130 7.41 11.02 -5.28
N VAL A 131 6.48 10.08 -5.50
CA VAL A 131 5.21 10.36 -6.20
C VAL A 131 4.35 11.35 -5.40
N PHE A 132 4.25 11.17 -4.09
CA PHE A 132 3.49 12.08 -3.23
C PHE A 132 4.05 13.50 -3.24
N SER A 133 5.38 13.68 -3.40
CA SER A 133 6.00 15.01 -3.49
C SER A 133 5.49 15.85 -4.67
N PHE A 134 4.94 15.25 -5.74
CA PHE A 134 4.29 16.00 -6.82
C PHE A 134 2.87 16.47 -6.46
N LEU A 135 2.25 15.85 -5.46
CA LEU A 135 0.86 16.08 -5.07
C LEU A 135 0.71 16.95 -3.83
N GLU A 136 1.72 16.93 -2.95
CA GLU A 136 1.68 17.61 -1.67
C GLU A 136 1.77 19.15 -1.79
N GLY A 137 1.33 19.81 -0.71
CA GLY A 137 1.38 21.27 -0.60
C GLY A 137 0.33 21.99 -1.42
N ARG A 138 -0.78 21.33 -1.76
CA ARG A 138 -1.89 21.86 -2.55
C ARG A 138 -3.18 21.87 -1.75
N LYS A 139 -4.13 22.70 -2.14
CA LYS A 139 -5.50 22.75 -1.61
C LYS A 139 -6.21 21.40 -1.62
N PHE A 140 -5.88 20.53 -2.60
CA PHE A 140 -6.51 19.24 -2.81
C PHE A 140 -5.64 18.04 -2.41
N THR A 141 -4.57 18.24 -1.65
CA THR A 141 -3.59 17.21 -1.26
C THR A 141 -4.26 15.98 -0.64
N GLU A 142 -5.27 16.15 0.23
CA GLU A 142 -5.99 15.04 0.87
C GLU A 142 -6.70 14.15 -0.16
N ILE A 143 -7.42 14.76 -1.12
CA ILE A 143 -8.11 14.04 -2.19
C ILE A 143 -7.12 13.30 -3.07
N LEU A 144 -6.05 13.99 -3.49
CA LEU A 144 -5.01 13.41 -4.33
C LEU A 144 -4.29 12.25 -3.64
N GLY A 145 -4.01 12.40 -2.33
CA GLY A 145 -3.44 11.35 -1.50
C GLY A 145 -4.36 10.15 -1.34
N ALA A 146 -5.66 10.35 -1.17
CA ALA A 146 -6.65 9.29 -1.09
C ALA A 146 -6.72 8.48 -2.41
N PHE A 147 -6.74 9.16 -3.57
CA PHE A 147 -6.69 8.49 -4.88
C PHE A 147 -5.39 7.72 -5.09
N MET A 148 -4.26 8.29 -4.71
CA MET A 148 -2.97 7.60 -4.78
C MET A 148 -2.98 6.37 -3.86
N ALA A 149 -3.52 6.50 -2.64
CA ALA A 149 -3.64 5.38 -1.70
C ALA A 149 -4.56 4.28 -2.23
N SER A 150 -5.66 4.61 -2.93
CA SER A 150 -6.55 3.60 -3.50
C SER A 150 -5.90 2.76 -4.60
N SER A 151 -4.88 3.30 -5.27
CA SER A 151 -4.23 2.60 -6.39
C SER A 151 -3.61 1.27 -5.95
N PHE A 152 -3.09 1.15 -4.72
CA PHE A 152 -2.48 -0.11 -4.29
C PHE A 152 -3.50 -1.25 -4.11
N MET A 153 -4.76 -0.96 -3.82
CA MET A 153 -5.80 -1.98 -3.70
C MET A 153 -6.04 -2.68 -5.04
N ILE A 154 -6.28 -1.91 -6.09
CA ILE A 154 -6.57 -2.44 -7.43
C ILE A 154 -5.28 -2.94 -8.11
N ALA A 155 -4.18 -2.21 -7.97
CA ALA A 155 -2.92 -2.51 -8.62
C ALA A 155 -2.40 -3.91 -8.28
N SER A 156 -2.50 -4.31 -7.00
CA SER A 156 -2.02 -5.63 -6.57
C SER A 156 -2.77 -6.77 -7.29
N GLY A 157 -4.09 -6.67 -7.41
CA GLY A 157 -4.90 -7.62 -8.17
C GLY A 157 -4.51 -7.66 -9.65
N ILE A 158 -4.41 -6.50 -10.30
CA ILE A 158 -4.06 -6.39 -11.73
C ILE A 158 -2.71 -7.05 -12.01
N VAL A 159 -1.66 -6.70 -11.27
CA VAL A 159 -0.30 -7.16 -11.57
C VAL A 159 -0.11 -8.65 -11.29
N LYS A 160 -0.79 -9.20 -10.27
CA LYS A 160 -0.82 -10.65 -10.03
C LYS A 160 -1.61 -11.41 -11.08
N SER A 161 -2.74 -10.85 -11.54
CA SER A 161 -3.51 -11.44 -12.64
C SER A 161 -2.68 -11.52 -13.93
N ILE A 162 -1.91 -10.46 -14.23
CA ILE A 162 -0.99 -10.46 -15.37
C ILE A 162 0.14 -11.47 -15.15
N GLY A 163 0.70 -11.58 -13.92
CA GLY A 163 1.69 -12.59 -13.59
C GLY A 163 1.16 -14.02 -13.83
N LEU A 164 -0.03 -14.34 -13.33
CA LEU A 164 -0.67 -15.65 -13.59
C LEU A 164 -0.98 -15.86 -15.07
N PHE A 165 -1.43 -14.84 -15.78
CA PHE A 165 -1.70 -14.90 -17.21
C PHE A 165 -0.43 -15.23 -18.00
N LEU A 166 0.71 -14.61 -17.65
CA LEU A 166 2.02 -14.92 -18.26
C LEU A 166 2.44 -16.36 -18.02
N ILE A 167 2.24 -16.88 -16.80
CA ILE A 167 2.54 -18.28 -16.48
C ILE A 167 1.63 -19.23 -17.26
N GLN A 168 0.32 -19.00 -17.24
CA GLN A 168 -0.68 -19.93 -17.76
C GLN A 168 -0.77 -19.93 -19.28
N GLN A 169 -0.67 -18.77 -19.94
CA GLN A 169 -0.88 -18.62 -21.39
C GLN A 169 0.44 -18.61 -22.17
N PHE A 170 1.50 -18.07 -21.58
CA PHE A 170 2.79 -17.96 -22.26
C PHE A 170 3.86 -18.91 -21.71
N SER A 171 3.50 -19.76 -20.74
CA SER A 171 4.43 -20.73 -20.12
C SER A 171 5.70 -20.08 -19.57
N VAL A 172 5.60 -18.82 -19.13
CA VAL A 172 6.71 -18.11 -18.51
C VAL A 172 6.99 -18.74 -17.14
N SER A 173 8.25 -19.07 -16.87
CA SER A 173 8.62 -19.64 -15.56
C SER A 173 8.38 -18.65 -14.42
N GLU A 174 8.08 -19.17 -13.22
CA GLU A 174 7.85 -18.34 -12.02
C GLU A 174 9.04 -17.43 -11.70
N GLN A 175 10.25 -17.84 -12.06
CA GLN A 175 11.48 -17.06 -11.91
C GLN A 175 11.53 -15.83 -12.83
N TRP A 176 11.10 -15.96 -14.10
CA TRP A 176 11.12 -14.88 -15.09
C TRP A 176 9.85 -14.04 -15.09
N MET A 177 8.76 -14.58 -14.57
CA MET A 177 7.45 -13.92 -14.57
C MET A 177 7.46 -12.49 -13.99
N PRO A 178 8.15 -12.19 -12.85
CA PRO A 178 8.18 -10.83 -12.31
C PRO A 178 8.82 -9.81 -13.25
N PHE A 179 9.88 -10.22 -13.97
CA PHE A 179 10.54 -9.37 -14.96
C PHE A 179 9.61 -9.05 -16.14
N PHE A 180 8.98 -10.06 -16.74
CA PHE A 180 8.07 -9.85 -17.86
C PHE A 180 6.81 -9.08 -17.46
N ALA A 181 6.27 -9.31 -16.26
CA ALA A 181 5.17 -8.53 -15.76
C ALA A 181 5.56 -7.04 -15.63
N ALA A 182 6.74 -6.73 -15.08
CA ALA A 182 7.24 -5.37 -15.00
C ALA A 182 7.44 -4.75 -16.41
N LEU A 183 7.94 -5.51 -17.36
CA LEU A 183 8.15 -5.07 -18.75
C LEU A 183 6.85 -4.60 -19.41
N VAL A 184 5.75 -5.32 -19.21
CA VAL A 184 4.41 -4.94 -19.70
C VAL A 184 3.98 -3.56 -19.20
N PHE A 185 4.38 -3.19 -17.97
CA PHE A 185 4.00 -1.92 -17.36
C PHE A 185 4.95 -0.75 -17.66
N ILE A 186 6.10 -0.96 -18.32
CA ILE A 186 7.03 0.14 -18.67
C ILE A 186 6.34 1.24 -19.48
N PRO A 187 5.56 0.98 -20.54
CA PRO A 187 4.90 2.05 -21.30
C PRO A 187 3.93 2.85 -20.42
N ILE A 188 3.18 2.19 -19.56
CA ILE A 188 2.22 2.83 -18.63
C ILE A 188 2.97 3.70 -17.61
N LEU A 189 4.09 3.19 -17.08
CA LEU A 189 4.98 3.92 -16.18
C LEU A 189 5.52 5.19 -16.83
N MET A 190 5.99 5.10 -18.09
CA MET A 190 6.52 6.26 -18.82
C MET A 190 5.45 7.33 -19.03
N VAL A 191 4.21 6.94 -19.36
CA VAL A 191 3.07 7.85 -19.45
C VAL A 191 2.79 8.49 -18.09
N GLY A 192 2.76 7.71 -17.01
CA GLY A 192 2.55 8.22 -15.65
C GLY A 192 3.62 9.23 -15.24
N ILE A 193 4.90 8.93 -15.46
CA ILE A 193 6.02 9.84 -15.17
C ILE A 193 5.93 11.12 -16.00
N TRP A 194 5.59 11.01 -17.28
CA TRP A 194 5.37 12.18 -18.12
C TRP A 194 4.22 13.04 -17.60
N MET A 195 3.09 12.45 -17.23
CA MET A 195 1.97 13.17 -16.62
C MET A 195 2.37 13.83 -15.30
N LEU A 196 3.12 13.16 -14.42
CA LEU A 196 3.64 13.77 -13.19
C LEU A 196 4.53 14.98 -13.47
N SER A 197 5.38 14.91 -14.51
CA SER A 197 6.23 16.05 -14.92
C SER A 197 5.44 17.25 -15.45
N CYS A 198 4.21 17.02 -15.91
CA CYS A 198 3.30 18.08 -16.37
C CYS A 198 2.54 18.77 -15.22
N ILE A 199 2.63 18.29 -13.98
CA ILE A 199 1.95 18.94 -12.85
C ILE A 199 2.68 20.24 -12.50
N PRO A 200 2.01 21.43 -12.52
CA PRO A 200 2.63 22.69 -12.17
C PRO A 200 3.00 22.74 -10.68
N GLU A 201 3.93 23.59 -10.27
CA GLU A 201 4.23 23.81 -8.84
C GLU A 201 3.02 24.44 -8.10
N PRO A 202 2.92 24.27 -6.76
CA PRO A 202 1.88 24.91 -5.95
C PRO A 202 1.84 26.42 -6.14
N ASN A 203 0.63 26.98 -6.27
CA ASN A 203 0.42 28.40 -6.43
C ASN A 203 0.37 29.13 -5.07
N GLN A 204 0.22 30.47 -5.10
CA GLN A 204 0.14 31.30 -3.88
C GLN A 204 -1.05 30.93 -2.99
N GLU A 205 -2.19 30.56 -3.58
CA GLU A 205 -3.38 30.10 -2.84
C GLU A 205 -3.09 28.78 -2.14
N ASP A 206 -2.47 27.82 -2.84
CA ASP A 206 -2.05 26.55 -2.27
C ASP A 206 -1.12 26.74 -1.06
N ILE A 207 -0.15 27.64 -1.19
CA ILE A 207 0.84 27.94 -0.15
C ILE A 207 0.16 28.60 1.07
N SER A 208 -0.79 29.52 0.86
CA SER A 208 -1.49 30.21 1.94
C SER A 208 -2.44 29.32 2.75
N LEU A 209 -2.99 28.27 2.11
CA LEU A 209 -3.87 27.30 2.74
C LEU A 209 -3.11 26.12 3.40
N ARG A 210 -1.80 26.11 3.25
CA ARG A 210 -0.94 25.04 3.75
C ARG A 210 -0.91 25.05 5.27
N THR A 211 -1.26 23.92 5.89
CA THR A 211 -1.00 23.69 7.32
C THR A 211 0.51 23.64 7.54
N GLU A 212 1.05 24.57 8.34
CA GLU A 212 2.47 24.64 8.62
C GLU A 212 2.91 23.34 9.33
N ARG A 213 3.76 22.54 8.69
CA ARG A 213 4.35 21.36 9.33
C ARG A 213 5.44 21.84 10.28
N VAL A 214 5.18 21.75 11.58
CA VAL A 214 6.19 22.03 12.60
C VAL A 214 7.08 20.80 12.75
N PRO A 215 8.41 20.92 12.50
CA PRO A 215 9.34 19.83 12.79
C PRO A 215 9.28 19.46 14.27
N MET A 216 9.20 18.19 14.58
CA MET A 216 9.26 17.71 15.96
C MET A 216 10.69 17.27 16.26
N ASP A 217 11.36 17.97 17.17
CA ASP A 217 12.63 17.55 17.73
C ASP A 217 12.46 16.30 18.65
N ALA A 218 13.55 15.73 19.09
CA ALA A 218 13.54 14.52 19.93
C ALA A 218 12.77 14.72 21.25
N ALA A 219 12.91 15.89 21.88
CA ALA A 219 12.27 16.22 23.16
C ALA A 219 10.73 16.31 22.99
N ASN A 220 10.29 16.99 21.95
CA ASN A 220 8.86 17.12 21.63
C ASN A 220 8.24 15.78 21.23
N ARG A 221 8.98 14.89 20.54
CA ARG A 221 8.51 13.51 20.24
C ARG A 221 8.30 12.70 21.51
N ILE A 222 9.23 12.73 22.44
CA ILE A 222 9.12 12.04 23.74
C ILE A 222 7.97 12.60 24.56
N LYS A 223 7.80 13.93 24.62
CA LYS A 223 6.71 14.59 25.32
C LYS A 223 5.33 14.19 24.74
N PHE A 224 5.21 14.19 23.40
CA PHE A 224 4.01 13.75 22.70
C PHE A 224 3.68 12.29 23.01
N PHE A 225 4.67 11.40 22.93
CA PHE A 225 4.50 10.00 23.25
C PHE A 225 4.05 9.79 24.69
N LYS A 226 4.69 10.43 25.68
CA LYS A 226 4.32 10.32 27.09
C LYS A 226 2.90 10.83 27.36
N LEU A 227 2.43 11.86 26.65
CA LEU A 227 1.10 12.42 26.82
C LEU A 227 0.00 11.52 26.24
N PHE A 228 0.25 10.88 25.10
CA PHE A 228 -0.75 10.15 24.33
C PHE A 228 -0.49 8.63 24.26
N TRP A 229 0.48 8.09 25.07
CA TRP A 229 0.93 6.70 24.95
C TRP A 229 -0.19 5.64 24.94
N PRO A 230 -1.30 5.74 25.75
CA PRO A 230 -2.32 4.71 25.69
C PRO A 230 -3.05 4.70 24.35
N GLY A 231 -3.39 5.88 23.81
CA GLY A 231 -4.01 6.01 22.51
C GLY A 231 -3.07 5.59 21.37
N ILE A 232 -1.79 5.99 21.44
CA ILE A 232 -0.79 5.59 20.44
C ILE A 232 -0.61 4.07 20.44
N PHE A 233 -0.53 3.45 21.64
CA PHE A 233 -0.38 1.99 21.75
C PHE A 233 -1.57 1.26 21.11
N LEU A 234 -2.81 1.66 21.45
CA LEU A 234 -4.01 1.03 20.88
C LEU A 234 -4.07 1.19 19.36
N VAL A 235 -3.85 2.40 18.87
CA VAL A 235 -3.86 2.68 17.41
C VAL A 235 -2.79 1.90 16.69
N VAL A 236 -1.57 1.84 17.23
CA VAL A 236 -0.46 1.07 16.64
C VAL A 236 -0.78 -0.42 16.67
N ALA A 237 -1.33 -0.96 17.76
CA ALA A 237 -1.72 -2.36 17.84
C ALA A 237 -2.75 -2.74 16.77
N ILE A 238 -3.82 -1.93 16.63
CA ILE A 238 -4.83 -2.12 15.58
C ILE A 238 -4.19 -2.03 14.19
N TYR A 239 -3.36 -1.03 13.97
CA TYR A 239 -2.70 -0.81 12.69
C TYR A 239 -1.76 -1.98 12.31
N VAL A 240 -1.02 -2.52 13.27
CA VAL A 240 -0.19 -3.73 13.08
C VAL A 240 -1.06 -4.90 12.66
N GLY A 241 -2.16 -5.14 13.37
CA GLY A 241 -3.11 -6.19 13.02
C GLY A 241 -3.64 -6.04 11.59
N LEU A 242 -4.12 -4.85 11.23
CA LEU A 242 -4.61 -4.54 9.89
C LEU A 242 -3.51 -4.72 8.83
N THR A 243 -2.27 -4.32 9.12
CA THR A 243 -1.13 -4.47 8.21
C THR A 243 -0.79 -5.95 7.99
N VAL A 244 -0.74 -6.74 9.05
CA VAL A 244 -0.53 -8.19 8.98
C VAL A 244 -1.62 -8.86 8.14
N PHE A 245 -2.88 -8.57 8.41
CA PHE A 245 -4.00 -9.16 7.68
C PHE A 245 -4.00 -8.77 6.20
N ARG A 246 -3.71 -7.49 5.90
CA ARG A 246 -3.52 -7.00 4.54
C ARG A 246 -2.41 -7.76 3.83
N ASP A 247 -1.26 -7.91 4.45
CA ASP A 247 -0.11 -8.56 3.83
C ASP A 247 -0.35 -10.06 3.62
N LEU A 248 -1.06 -10.73 4.53
CA LEU A 248 -1.50 -12.12 4.33
C LEU A 248 -2.46 -12.21 3.15
N ARG A 249 -3.53 -11.41 3.13
CA ARG A 249 -4.52 -11.41 2.05
C ARG A 249 -3.90 -11.08 0.70
N ASP A 250 -2.95 -10.16 0.66
CA ASP A 250 -2.32 -9.70 -0.57
C ASP A 250 -1.23 -10.66 -1.06
N ASN A 251 -0.31 -11.08 -0.23
CA ASN A 251 0.81 -11.93 -0.65
C ASN A 251 0.40 -13.38 -0.95
N PHE A 252 -0.64 -13.88 -0.30
CA PHE A 252 -1.13 -15.25 -0.46
C PHE A 252 -2.52 -15.32 -1.12
N ALA A 253 -2.87 -14.29 -1.89
CA ALA A 253 -4.16 -14.22 -2.59
C ALA A 253 -4.36 -15.43 -3.52
N VAL A 254 -3.31 -15.89 -4.20
CA VAL A 254 -3.40 -17.05 -5.11
C VAL A 254 -3.74 -18.31 -4.34
N GLU A 255 -3.06 -18.57 -3.23
CA GLU A 255 -3.32 -19.73 -2.37
C GLU A 255 -4.73 -19.68 -1.77
N LEU A 256 -5.15 -18.52 -1.24
CA LEU A 256 -6.48 -18.33 -0.66
C LEU A 256 -7.59 -18.57 -1.68
N TRP A 257 -7.49 -17.98 -2.87
CA TRP A 257 -8.49 -18.18 -3.92
C TRP A 257 -8.49 -19.60 -4.48
N THR A 258 -7.33 -20.28 -4.47
CA THR A 258 -7.21 -21.70 -4.86
C THR A 258 -7.91 -22.61 -3.84
N GLU A 259 -7.65 -22.42 -2.55
CA GLU A 259 -8.28 -23.22 -1.47
C GLU A 259 -9.80 -22.96 -1.41
N LEU A 260 -10.26 -21.77 -1.78
CA LEU A 260 -11.68 -21.46 -1.91
C LEU A 260 -12.33 -22.05 -3.20
N GLY A 261 -11.53 -22.55 -4.15
CA GLY A 261 -12.01 -23.15 -5.40
C GLY A 261 -12.41 -22.15 -6.49
N TYR A 262 -11.99 -20.90 -6.36
CA TYR A 262 -12.38 -19.81 -7.29
C TYR A 262 -11.28 -19.33 -8.23
N LEU A 263 -10.05 -19.85 -8.15
CA LEU A 263 -8.95 -19.46 -9.04
C LEU A 263 -9.04 -20.15 -10.41
N LYS A 264 -10.22 -20.19 -11.03
CA LYS A 264 -10.41 -20.70 -12.40
C LYS A 264 -9.86 -19.73 -13.44
N THR A 265 -9.89 -18.43 -13.16
CA THR A 265 -9.35 -17.38 -14.01
C THR A 265 -8.50 -16.41 -13.19
N PRO A 266 -7.37 -15.90 -13.73
CA PRO A 266 -6.53 -14.94 -13.03
C PRO A 266 -7.25 -13.66 -12.62
N TRP A 267 -8.29 -13.28 -13.35
CA TRP A 267 -9.00 -12.03 -13.20
C TRP A 267 -9.84 -11.92 -11.91
N VAL A 268 -10.10 -13.03 -11.21
CA VAL A 268 -10.78 -12.99 -9.90
C VAL A 268 -10.05 -12.10 -8.90
N LEU A 269 -8.72 -12.03 -9.00
CA LEU A 269 -7.89 -11.18 -8.15
C LEU A 269 -8.15 -9.68 -8.37
N VAL A 270 -8.55 -9.29 -9.58
CA VAL A 270 -8.90 -7.89 -9.90
C VAL A 270 -10.35 -7.61 -9.53
N PHE A 271 -11.27 -8.48 -9.97
CA PHE A 271 -12.71 -8.27 -9.78
C PHE A 271 -13.12 -8.19 -8.32
N ALA A 272 -12.40 -8.89 -7.44
CA ALA A 272 -12.63 -8.79 -6.01
C ALA A 272 -12.18 -7.43 -5.41
N GLU A 273 -11.16 -6.77 -5.99
CA GLU A 273 -10.60 -5.52 -5.44
C GLU A 273 -11.33 -4.26 -5.92
N ILE A 274 -11.96 -4.28 -7.10
CA ILE A 274 -12.66 -3.12 -7.67
C ILE A 274 -13.79 -2.60 -6.75
N PRO A 275 -14.76 -3.43 -6.31
CA PRO A 275 -15.83 -2.95 -5.44
C PRO A 275 -15.30 -2.44 -4.10
N ILE A 276 -14.26 -3.07 -3.56
CA ILE A 276 -13.61 -2.63 -2.32
C ILE A 276 -13.06 -1.21 -2.50
N ALA A 277 -12.30 -0.97 -3.56
CA ALA A 277 -11.68 0.32 -3.81
C ALA A 277 -12.74 1.43 -4.01
N ILE A 278 -13.81 1.15 -4.76
CA ILE A 278 -14.89 2.11 -5.01
C ILE A 278 -15.58 2.49 -3.69
N ILE A 279 -15.97 1.50 -2.87
CA ILE A 279 -16.69 1.74 -1.62
C ILE A 279 -15.79 2.48 -0.62
N VAL A 280 -14.54 2.04 -0.46
CA VAL A 280 -13.58 2.69 0.45
C VAL A 280 -13.33 4.13 0.05
N LEU A 281 -13.10 4.41 -1.25
CA LEU A 281 -12.93 5.77 -1.75
C LEU A 281 -14.15 6.65 -1.53
N ALA A 282 -15.35 6.12 -1.75
CA ALA A 282 -16.60 6.85 -1.53
C ALA A 282 -16.75 7.24 -0.04
N ILE A 283 -16.45 6.30 0.89
CA ILE A 283 -16.52 6.57 2.33
C ILE A 283 -15.45 7.59 2.73
N ILE A 284 -14.18 7.38 2.36
CA ILE A 284 -13.08 8.30 2.68
C ILE A 284 -13.35 9.70 2.09
N GLY A 285 -13.79 9.77 0.83
CA GLY A 285 -14.14 11.03 0.17
C GLY A 285 -15.27 11.79 0.91
N SER A 286 -16.30 11.07 1.39
CA SER A 286 -17.36 11.67 2.19
C SER A 286 -16.87 12.19 3.55
N MET A 287 -15.93 11.48 4.18
CA MET A 287 -15.35 11.90 5.46
C MET A 287 -14.46 13.14 5.34
N ILE A 288 -13.73 13.32 4.23
CA ILE A 288 -12.91 14.51 3.96
C ILE A 288 -13.78 15.78 3.94
N LEU A 289 -15.04 15.68 3.52
CA LEU A 289 -15.98 16.80 3.49
C LEU A 289 -16.40 17.29 4.89
N ILE A 290 -16.17 16.51 5.95
CA ILE A 290 -16.56 16.86 7.31
C ILE A 290 -15.57 17.87 7.89
N LYS A 291 -15.96 19.15 7.96
CA LYS A 291 -15.11 20.25 8.46
C LYS A 291 -14.86 20.19 9.97
N ASN A 292 -15.77 19.60 10.76
CA ASN A 292 -15.66 19.54 12.22
C ASN A 292 -14.73 18.40 12.64
N ASN A 293 -13.53 18.73 13.14
CA ASN A 293 -12.50 17.78 13.55
C ASN A 293 -12.98 16.78 14.62
N LYS A 294 -13.78 17.24 15.61
CA LYS A 294 -14.34 16.38 16.65
C LYS A 294 -15.29 15.33 16.07
N LYS A 295 -16.22 15.75 15.19
CA LYS A 295 -17.17 14.84 14.53
C LYS A 295 -16.42 13.84 13.63
N ALA A 296 -15.44 14.31 12.83
CA ALA A 296 -14.65 13.44 11.97
C ALA A 296 -13.84 12.41 12.77
N PHE A 297 -13.23 12.81 13.89
CA PHE A 297 -12.48 11.93 14.78
C PHE A 297 -13.37 10.81 15.36
N TYR A 298 -14.52 11.16 15.96
CA TYR A 298 -15.42 10.15 16.52
C TYR A 298 -16.03 9.25 15.44
N LEU A 299 -16.39 9.79 14.28
CA LEU A 299 -16.87 8.98 13.16
C LEU A 299 -15.80 7.98 12.67
N SER A 300 -14.52 8.38 12.61
CA SER A 300 -13.42 7.49 12.28
C SER A 300 -13.34 6.30 13.24
N ILE A 301 -13.43 6.55 14.56
CA ILE A 301 -13.42 5.49 15.57
C ILE A 301 -14.65 4.59 15.42
N THR A 302 -15.83 5.19 15.26
CA THR A 302 -17.08 4.42 15.09
C THR A 302 -17.01 3.50 13.87
N LEU A 303 -16.50 3.99 12.74
CA LEU A 303 -16.32 3.16 11.53
C LEU A 303 -15.35 2.02 11.76
N CYS A 304 -14.27 2.23 12.51
CA CYS A 304 -13.36 1.15 12.88
C CYS A 304 -14.07 0.10 13.73
N ILE A 305 -14.78 0.50 14.81
CA ILE A 305 -15.51 -0.44 15.68
C ILE A 305 -16.56 -1.23 14.88
N VAL A 306 -17.33 -0.55 14.01
CA VAL A 306 -18.32 -1.19 13.15
C VAL A 306 -17.63 -2.20 12.21
N ALA A 307 -16.47 -1.84 11.64
CA ALA A 307 -15.70 -2.76 10.82
C ALA A 307 -15.25 -4.00 11.62
N GLY A 308 -14.77 -3.84 12.85
CA GLY A 308 -14.41 -4.96 13.75
C GLY A 308 -15.60 -5.90 14.02
N ILE A 309 -16.77 -5.36 14.35
CA ILE A 309 -17.98 -6.14 14.59
C ILE A 309 -18.36 -6.94 13.33
N PHE A 310 -18.36 -6.30 12.16
CA PHE A 310 -18.68 -6.98 10.91
C PHE A 310 -17.59 -8.00 10.50
N PHE A 311 -16.35 -7.79 10.89
CA PHE A 311 -15.27 -8.77 10.73
C PHE A 311 -15.63 -10.10 11.43
N LEU A 312 -16.04 -10.01 12.70
CA LEU A 312 -16.42 -11.18 13.52
C LEU A 312 -17.66 -11.86 12.94
N ILE A 313 -18.73 -11.10 12.67
CA ILE A 313 -20.00 -11.64 12.17
C ILE A 313 -19.78 -12.34 10.83
N SER A 314 -19.06 -11.72 9.90
CA SER A 314 -18.86 -12.28 8.56
C SER A 314 -17.94 -13.52 8.57
N THR A 315 -16.95 -13.55 9.46
CA THR A 315 -16.10 -14.73 9.64
C THR A 315 -16.90 -15.90 10.23
N PHE A 316 -17.74 -15.63 11.23
CA PHE A 316 -18.66 -16.63 11.77
C PHE A 316 -19.60 -17.21 10.71
N LEU A 317 -20.25 -16.36 9.93
CA LEU A 317 -21.16 -16.78 8.86
C LEU A 317 -20.44 -17.58 7.76
N PHE A 318 -19.19 -17.24 7.46
CA PHE A 318 -18.38 -17.98 6.50
C PHE A 318 -18.04 -19.40 7.02
N GLU A 319 -17.59 -19.54 8.25
CA GLU A 319 -17.28 -20.84 8.87
C GLU A 319 -18.53 -21.70 9.04
N ALA A 320 -19.67 -21.09 9.34
CA ALA A 320 -20.98 -21.75 9.36
C ALA A 320 -21.50 -22.15 7.97
N LYS A 321 -20.76 -21.85 6.87
CA LYS A 321 -21.16 -22.08 5.47
C LYS A 321 -22.44 -21.36 5.04
N LEU A 322 -22.80 -20.30 5.75
CA LEU A 322 -23.97 -19.46 5.45
C LEU A 322 -23.61 -18.28 4.53
N PHE A 323 -22.34 -18.03 4.28
CA PHE A 323 -21.86 -16.91 3.49
C PHE A 323 -20.97 -17.39 2.34
N ASN A 324 -21.27 -16.88 1.13
CA ASN A 324 -20.51 -17.26 -0.05
C ASN A 324 -19.05 -16.77 0.05
N PRO A 325 -18.06 -17.62 -0.26
CA PRO A 325 -16.63 -17.30 -0.14
C PRO A 325 -16.20 -16.05 -0.91
N ILE A 326 -16.77 -15.77 -2.11
CA ILE A 326 -16.43 -14.57 -2.89
C ILE A 326 -16.84 -13.32 -2.14
N TYR A 327 -18.09 -13.25 -1.68
CA TYR A 327 -18.59 -12.09 -0.94
C TYR A 327 -17.87 -11.93 0.40
N TRP A 328 -17.51 -13.05 1.06
CA TRP A 328 -16.71 -13.00 2.28
C TRP A 328 -15.32 -12.39 2.02
N MET A 329 -14.60 -12.81 0.98
CA MET A 329 -13.29 -12.28 0.61
C MET A 329 -13.34 -10.79 0.24
N ILE A 330 -14.40 -10.35 -0.46
CA ILE A 330 -14.62 -8.94 -0.78
C ILE A 330 -14.89 -8.15 0.51
N LEU A 331 -15.77 -8.66 1.38
CA LEU A 331 -16.11 -8.00 2.63
C LEU A 331 -14.89 -7.91 3.57
N MET A 332 -14.09 -8.99 3.69
CA MET A 332 -12.83 -8.97 4.44
C MET A 332 -11.89 -7.87 3.93
N GLY A 333 -11.76 -7.73 2.61
CA GLY A 333 -10.98 -6.64 2.02
C GLY A 333 -11.53 -5.27 2.38
N LEU A 334 -12.85 -5.07 2.27
CA LEU A 334 -13.50 -3.80 2.63
C LEU A 334 -13.27 -3.42 4.10
N LEU A 335 -13.56 -4.37 5.00
CA LEU A 335 -13.46 -4.17 6.46
C LEU A 335 -12.02 -3.95 6.93
N MET A 336 -11.05 -4.46 6.18
CA MET A 336 -9.63 -4.24 6.43
C MET A 336 -9.14 -2.89 5.86
N TYR A 337 -9.41 -2.62 4.57
CA TYR A 337 -8.89 -1.42 3.91
C TYR A 337 -9.53 -0.13 4.43
N LEU A 338 -10.79 -0.18 4.84
CA LEU A 338 -11.49 1.01 5.35
C LEU A 338 -10.82 1.56 6.62
N PRO A 339 -10.65 0.81 7.73
CA PRO A 339 -9.90 1.28 8.89
C PRO A 339 -8.46 1.63 8.54
N TYR A 340 -7.77 0.79 7.75
CA TYR A 340 -6.38 1.02 7.36
C TYR A 340 -6.18 2.39 6.71
N LEU A 341 -7.04 2.78 5.77
CA LEU A 341 -6.97 4.08 5.12
C LEU A 341 -7.47 5.22 6.01
N ILE A 342 -8.48 4.99 6.85
CA ILE A 342 -8.91 5.99 7.84
C ILE A 342 -7.73 6.41 8.72
N PHE A 343 -6.90 5.46 9.18
CA PHE A 343 -5.69 5.76 9.96
C PHE A 343 -4.72 6.66 9.18
N HIS A 344 -4.47 6.33 7.90
CA HIS A 344 -3.50 7.06 7.09
C HIS A 344 -3.96 8.44 6.62
N THR A 345 -5.27 8.62 6.37
CA THR A 345 -5.75 9.82 5.68
C THR A 345 -6.50 10.79 6.59
N ILE A 346 -7.14 10.29 7.67
CA ILE A 346 -8.07 11.11 8.44
C ILE A 346 -7.76 11.07 9.94
N LEU A 347 -7.66 9.88 10.55
CA LEU A 347 -7.65 9.72 11.99
C LEU A 347 -6.49 10.48 12.64
N PHE A 348 -5.28 10.31 12.17
CA PHE A 348 -4.10 10.95 12.75
C PHE A 348 -4.13 12.47 12.61
N GLU A 349 -4.61 12.99 11.49
CA GLU A 349 -4.75 14.42 11.27
C GLU A 349 -5.81 15.01 12.19
N ARG A 350 -6.99 14.39 12.23
CA ARG A 350 -8.11 14.83 13.07
C ARG A 350 -7.81 14.67 14.56
N TRP A 351 -7.01 13.68 14.95
CA TRP A 351 -6.51 13.52 16.32
C TRP A 351 -5.69 14.73 16.74
N ILE A 352 -4.63 15.05 15.97
CA ILE A 352 -3.75 16.21 16.28
C ILE A 352 -4.56 17.51 16.32
N ALA A 353 -5.47 17.71 15.37
CA ALA A 353 -6.32 18.88 15.30
C ALA A 353 -7.33 18.95 16.46
N PHE A 354 -7.92 17.84 16.88
CA PHE A 354 -8.88 17.76 17.97
C PHE A 354 -8.26 18.10 19.32
N PHE A 355 -7.08 17.56 19.61
CA PHE A 355 -6.35 17.84 20.84
C PHE A 355 -5.54 19.15 20.79
N LYS A 356 -5.59 19.89 19.66
CA LYS A 356 -4.87 21.15 19.44
C LYS A 356 -3.38 21.05 19.75
N TYR A 357 -2.79 19.89 19.49
CA TYR A 357 -1.37 19.66 19.74
C TYR A 357 -0.54 20.03 18.50
N LYS A 358 0.54 20.79 18.73
CA LYS A 358 1.52 21.10 17.66
C LYS A 358 2.38 19.87 17.41
N GLY A 359 1.92 18.95 16.57
CA GLY A 359 2.58 17.68 16.29
C GLY A 359 2.80 17.45 14.80
N ASN A 360 3.58 16.43 14.48
CA ASN A 360 3.84 16.00 13.11
C ASN A 360 3.13 14.66 12.84
N LEU A 361 2.18 14.68 11.89
CA LEU A 361 1.46 13.52 11.40
C LEU A 361 2.40 12.38 10.97
N GLY A 362 3.51 12.74 10.31
CA GLY A 362 4.50 11.78 9.87
C GLY A 362 5.07 10.91 11.00
N TYR A 363 5.20 11.45 12.21
CA TYR A 363 5.71 10.69 13.36
C TYR A 363 4.80 9.49 13.70
N LEU A 364 3.48 9.70 13.78
CA LEU A 364 2.51 8.63 14.05
C LEU A 364 2.48 7.60 12.89
N MET A 365 2.49 8.08 11.65
CA MET A 365 2.54 7.22 10.48
C MET A 365 3.80 6.35 10.44
N TYR A 366 4.97 6.94 10.69
CA TYR A 366 6.24 6.18 10.67
C TYR A 366 6.32 5.12 11.76
N ILE A 367 5.85 5.42 12.98
CA ILE A 367 5.79 4.42 14.05
C ILE A 367 4.86 3.28 13.63
N SER A 368 3.64 3.60 13.20
CA SER A 368 2.64 2.61 12.81
C SER A 368 3.13 1.73 11.67
N ASP A 369 3.70 2.31 10.61
CA ASP A 369 4.25 1.59 9.47
C ASP A 369 5.43 0.68 9.87
N SER A 370 6.39 1.21 10.63
CA SER A 370 7.58 0.45 11.00
C SER A 370 7.25 -0.77 11.85
N VAL A 371 6.37 -0.59 12.86
CA VAL A 371 5.93 -1.69 13.71
C VAL A 371 5.00 -2.65 12.93
N GLY A 372 4.17 -2.12 12.02
CA GLY A 372 3.31 -2.91 11.13
C GLY A 372 4.09 -3.88 10.25
N TYR A 373 5.13 -3.40 9.55
CA TYR A 373 5.99 -4.27 8.73
C TYR A 373 6.76 -5.30 9.57
N LEU A 374 7.24 -4.93 10.76
CA LEU A 374 7.86 -5.87 11.68
C LEU A 374 6.86 -6.96 12.09
N GLY A 375 5.62 -6.58 12.42
CA GLY A 375 4.54 -7.51 12.73
C GLY A 375 4.28 -8.50 11.59
N SER A 376 4.21 -8.02 10.33
CA SER A 376 4.03 -8.90 9.16
C SER A 376 5.17 -9.91 9.03
N VAL A 377 6.43 -9.49 9.20
CA VAL A 377 7.58 -10.40 9.16
C VAL A 377 7.51 -11.45 10.26
N LEU A 378 7.21 -11.04 11.50
CA LEU A 378 7.11 -11.95 12.64
C LEU A 378 6.00 -13.00 12.46
N VAL A 379 4.84 -12.61 11.95
CA VAL A 379 3.71 -13.54 11.70
C VAL A 379 4.05 -14.51 10.57
N LEU A 380 4.76 -14.08 9.53
CA LEU A 380 5.21 -14.98 8.45
C LEU A 380 6.26 -15.98 8.96
N LEU A 381 7.18 -15.55 9.81
CA LEU A 381 8.15 -16.45 10.45
C LEU A 381 7.46 -17.43 11.40
N TYR A 382 6.51 -16.96 12.21
CA TYR A 382 5.72 -17.83 13.09
C TYR A 382 4.97 -18.90 12.30
N LYS A 383 4.32 -18.53 11.19
CA LYS A 383 3.62 -19.49 10.32
C LYS A 383 4.56 -20.58 9.81
N ASN A 384 5.79 -20.23 9.44
CA ASN A 384 6.72 -21.19 8.84
C ASN A 384 7.45 -22.08 9.86
N TYR A 385 7.82 -21.56 11.02
CA TYR A 385 8.56 -22.30 12.05
C TYR A 385 7.66 -22.89 13.13
N GLY A 386 6.50 -22.30 13.39
CA GLY A 386 5.62 -22.67 14.49
C GLY A 386 4.72 -23.88 14.21
N THR A 387 4.42 -24.18 12.94
CA THR A 387 3.41 -25.20 12.61
C THR A 387 3.70 -25.87 11.28
N LYS A 388 3.91 -27.20 11.30
CA LYS A 388 4.06 -28.02 10.09
C LYS A 388 2.68 -28.38 9.53
N GLY A 389 2.47 -28.18 8.22
CA GLY A 389 1.24 -28.64 7.53
C GLY A 389 0.05 -27.68 7.54
N PHE A 390 0.29 -26.38 7.65
CA PHE A 390 -0.76 -25.36 7.73
C PHE A 390 -1.32 -24.98 6.34
N ASN A 391 -2.64 -25.10 6.19
CA ASN A 391 -3.37 -24.52 5.06
C ASN A 391 -3.54 -23.01 5.24
N TRP A 392 -3.51 -22.24 4.14
CA TRP A 392 -3.59 -20.80 4.19
C TRP A 392 -4.96 -20.29 4.64
N LEU A 393 -6.04 -20.95 4.23
CA LEU A 393 -7.41 -20.51 4.55
C LEU A 393 -7.72 -20.61 6.04
N PRO A 394 -7.47 -21.73 6.77
CA PRO A 394 -7.63 -21.78 8.21
C PRO A 394 -6.77 -20.77 8.97
N PHE A 395 -5.54 -20.52 8.51
CA PHE A 395 -4.67 -19.50 9.12
C PHE A 395 -5.24 -18.10 8.92
N PHE A 396 -5.77 -17.82 7.74
CA PHE A 396 -6.39 -16.55 7.40
C PHE A 396 -7.67 -16.30 8.19
N THR A 397 -8.55 -17.32 8.34
CA THR A 397 -9.78 -17.22 9.16
C THR A 397 -9.47 -17.00 10.62
N ASN A 398 -8.52 -17.75 11.19
CA ASN A 398 -8.08 -17.53 12.58
C ASN A 398 -7.51 -16.11 12.78
N THR A 399 -6.72 -15.63 11.81
CA THR A 399 -6.24 -14.25 11.85
C THR A 399 -7.39 -13.25 11.76
N ALA A 400 -8.44 -13.52 10.95
CA ALA A 400 -9.62 -12.67 10.87
C ALA A 400 -10.35 -12.55 12.22
N TRP A 401 -10.49 -13.63 12.98
CA TRP A 401 -11.03 -13.57 14.34
C TRP A 401 -10.21 -12.65 15.26
N ILE A 402 -8.89 -12.82 15.25
CA ILE A 402 -7.99 -11.98 16.08
C ILE A 402 -8.13 -10.50 15.71
N ILE A 403 -8.15 -10.20 14.41
CA ILE A 403 -8.25 -8.82 13.93
C ILE A 403 -9.62 -8.22 14.27
N GLY A 404 -10.70 -8.97 14.11
CA GLY A 404 -12.04 -8.51 14.46
C GLY A 404 -12.19 -8.13 15.94
N VAL A 405 -11.51 -8.87 16.83
CA VAL A 405 -11.47 -8.53 18.27
C VAL A 405 -10.56 -7.34 18.58
N LEU A 406 -9.46 -7.20 17.80
CA LEU A 406 -8.47 -6.14 18.03
C LEU A 406 -8.97 -4.76 17.59
N ILE A 407 -9.80 -4.68 16.55
CA ILE A 407 -10.39 -3.43 16.04
C ILE A 407 -11.53 -2.96 16.93
#